data_50ae5d4031001b12180c9b38d13799dd
#
_entry.id   50ae5d4031001b12180c9b38d13799dd
#
_cell.length_a   1.000
_cell.length_b   1.000
_cell.length_c   1.000
_cell.angle_alpha   90.00
_cell.angle_beta   90.00
_cell.angle_gamma   90.00
#
_symmetry.space_group_name_H-M   'P 1'
#
loop_
_entity.id
_entity.type
_entity.pdbx_description
1 polymer ?
#
loop_
_entity_poly.entity_id
_entity_poly.type
_entity_poly.pdbx_seq_one_letter_code
_entity_poly.pdbx_strand_id
1 'polypeptide(L)'
;MFCPLKLYFQKNLDEEIKENFTVSKTIKELRVDIQDIIQRNMRLVKKDMTVDDIKGKLSRQVDNYIETNFTMLEEDEELAGENEKIKELKDEFIEEIYLTLQILSIKVKQAMNSYKKDGNEISEIFFPNCMYNYLIRDMSLDLAGIIDKIEVVKGNYFPICLKSNNPPMKGVWDGDLIEIAACALLIEGEFDTKVLVGFIDYMKINERRAVAIDMDLIKTFFRVFNEINKIEKGEIPKVKTHLKKCENCEYRE
;
A
#
# COMPACT_ATOMS: atom_id res chain seq x y z
N MET A 1 7.47 8.67 -11.65
CA MET A 1 8.14 8.08 -12.83
C MET A 1 9.63 7.98 -12.51
N PHE A 2 10.19 6.78 -12.59
CA PHE A 2 11.58 6.47 -12.27
C PHE A 2 12.54 7.28 -13.17
N CYS A 3 13.51 7.98 -12.54
CA CYS A 3 14.62 8.62 -13.21
C CYS A 3 15.92 7.98 -12.72
N PRO A 4 16.65 7.24 -13.56
CA PRO A 4 17.89 6.56 -13.14
C PRO A 4 18.95 7.52 -12.62
N LEU A 5 19.03 8.74 -13.17
CA LEU A 5 19.98 9.76 -12.73
C LEU A 5 19.62 10.29 -11.33
N LYS A 6 18.32 10.45 -11.03
CA LYS A 6 17.87 10.83 -9.68
C LYS A 6 18.31 9.77 -8.66
N LEU A 7 18.11 8.48 -8.95
CA LEU A 7 18.57 7.41 -8.08
C LEU A 7 20.08 7.44 -7.86
N TYR A 8 20.86 7.70 -8.94
CA TYR A 8 22.31 7.82 -8.85
C TYR A 8 22.73 8.97 -7.90
N PHE A 9 22.08 10.14 -7.99
CA PHE A 9 22.35 11.26 -7.11
C PHE A 9 21.90 11.00 -5.67
N GLN A 10 20.71 10.47 -5.46
CA GLN A 10 20.21 10.11 -4.14
C GLN A 10 21.17 9.19 -3.38
N LYS A 11 21.74 8.23 -4.08
CA LYS A 11 22.67 7.28 -3.47
C LYS A 11 24.04 7.89 -3.13
N ASN A 12 24.46 8.90 -3.86
CA ASN A 12 25.80 9.48 -3.72
C ASN A 12 25.83 10.83 -2.98
N LEU A 13 24.69 11.48 -2.76
CA LEU A 13 24.64 12.85 -2.25
C LEU A 13 23.81 13.05 -0.97
N ASP A 14 22.94 12.11 -0.55
CA ASP A 14 21.96 12.42 0.50
C ASP A 14 21.98 11.54 1.76
N GLU A 15 22.13 12.23 2.91
CA GLU A 15 21.76 11.76 4.25
C GLU A 15 20.31 12.17 4.66
N GLU A 16 19.65 13.09 3.95
CA GLU A 16 18.38 13.76 4.37
C GLU A 16 17.07 12.99 4.14
N ILE A 17 17.08 11.81 3.49
CA ILE A 17 15.84 11.09 3.10
C ILE A 17 15.16 10.37 4.28
N LYS A 18 15.71 10.38 5.49
CA LYS A 18 15.19 9.58 6.61
C LYS A 18 13.85 10.05 7.18
N GLU A 19 13.56 11.34 7.23
CA GLU A 19 12.40 11.91 7.93
C GLU A 19 11.05 11.59 7.26
N ASN A 20 10.94 11.77 5.95
CA ASN A 20 9.71 11.47 5.20
C ASN A 20 9.34 9.96 5.20
N PHE A 21 10.31 9.09 5.46
CA PHE A 21 10.09 7.64 5.49
C PHE A 21 9.36 7.20 6.76
N THR A 22 9.63 7.84 7.90
CA THR A 22 9.04 7.48 9.21
C THR A 22 7.53 7.73 9.23
N VAL A 23 7.07 8.93 8.87
CA VAL A 23 5.64 9.29 8.83
C VAL A 23 4.87 8.39 7.86
N SER A 24 5.40 8.16 6.65
CA SER A 24 4.76 7.30 5.66
C SER A 24 4.62 5.86 6.14
N LYS A 25 5.61 5.34 6.86
CA LYS A 25 5.57 4.00 7.46
C LYS A 25 4.51 3.92 8.54
N THR A 26 4.47 4.89 9.46
CA THR A 26 3.49 4.96 10.54
C THR A 26 2.06 5.00 9.99
N ILE A 27 1.80 5.79 8.95
CA ILE A 27 0.48 5.85 8.29
C ILE A 27 0.08 4.50 7.68
N LYS A 28 1.03 3.74 7.11
CA LYS A 28 0.76 2.38 6.61
C LYS A 28 0.40 1.43 7.74
N GLU A 29 1.12 1.48 8.86
CA GLU A 29 0.86 0.68 10.05
C GLU A 29 -0.52 0.99 10.63
N LEU A 30 -0.87 2.28 10.75
CA LEU A 30 -2.20 2.71 11.19
C LEU A 30 -3.33 2.14 10.32
N ARG A 31 -3.16 2.07 9.01
CA ARG A 31 -4.16 1.46 8.11
C ARG A 31 -4.37 -0.02 8.40
N VAL A 32 -3.29 -0.75 8.65
CA VAL A 32 -3.36 -2.18 9.00
C VAL A 32 -4.11 -2.37 10.31
N ASP A 33 -3.75 -1.61 11.33
CA ASP A 33 -4.38 -1.71 12.65
C ASP A 33 -5.86 -1.34 12.63
N ILE A 34 -6.23 -0.29 11.88
CA ILE A 34 -7.64 0.08 11.68
C ILE A 34 -8.40 -1.01 10.94
N GLN A 35 -7.79 -1.64 9.92
CA GLN A 35 -8.40 -2.77 9.23
C GLN A 35 -8.68 -3.92 10.19
N ASP A 36 -7.76 -4.22 11.12
CA ASP A 36 -7.94 -5.24 12.15
C ASP A 36 -9.07 -4.88 13.13
N ILE A 37 -9.19 -3.60 13.50
CA ILE A 37 -10.30 -3.12 14.32
C ILE A 37 -11.63 -3.33 13.60
N ILE A 38 -11.72 -2.93 12.34
CA ILE A 38 -12.92 -3.08 11.51
C ILE A 38 -13.28 -4.57 11.34
N GLN A 39 -12.29 -5.43 11.06
CA GLN A 39 -12.48 -6.88 10.94
C GLN A 39 -13.04 -7.49 12.24
N ARG A 40 -12.47 -7.14 13.38
CA ARG A 40 -13.00 -7.59 14.70
C ARG A 40 -14.42 -7.11 14.94
N ASN A 41 -14.76 -5.91 14.48
CA ASN A 41 -16.09 -5.34 14.63
C ASN A 41 -17.16 -6.00 13.74
N MET A 42 -16.78 -6.74 12.70
CA MET A 42 -17.71 -7.52 11.87
C MET A 42 -18.58 -8.48 12.69
N ARG A 43 -18.09 -9.00 13.81
CA ARG A 43 -18.87 -9.83 14.74
C ARG A 43 -20.08 -9.13 15.37
N LEU A 44 -20.08 -7.79 15.42
CA LEU A 44 -21.14 -6.97 15.96
C LEU A 44 -22.25 -6.69 14.94
N VAL A 45 -22.01 -7.00 13.68
CA VAL A 45 -22.90 -6.67 12.57
C VAL A 45 -23.94 -7.78 12.39
N LYS A 46 -25.23 -7.40 12.39
CA LYS A 46 -26.38 -8.28 12.25
C LYS A 46 -27.16 -7.95 10.98
N LYS A 47 -27.78 -8.97 10.37
CA LYS A 47 -28.47 -8.85 9.08
C LYS A 47 -29.64 -7.88 9.03
N ASP A 48 -30.26 -7.59 10.18
CA ASP A 48 -31.39 -6.65 10.33
C ASP A 48 -30.95 -5.19 10.39
N MET A 49 -29.66 -4.92 10.60
CA MET A 49 -29.09 -3.57 10.67
C MET A 49 -29.20 -2.83 9.33
N THR A 50 -29.40 -1.52 9.42
CA THR A 50 -29.27 -0.59 8.27
C THR A 50 -27.80 -0.38 7.90
N VAL A 51 -27.54 0.24 6.76
CA VAL A 51 -26.16 0.59 6.33
C VAL A 51 -25.50 1.51 7.38
N ASP A 52 -26.23 2.47 7.92
CA ASP A 52 -25.71 3.42 8.91
C ASP A 52 -25.42 2.71 10.25
N ASP A 53 -26.29 1.78 10.69
CA ASP A 53 -26.01 0.95 11.87
C ASP A 53 -24.74 0.12 11.68
N ILE A 54 -24.56 -0.49 10.50
CA ILE A 54 -23.37 -1.27 10.16
C ILE A 54 -22.13 -0.37 10.22
N LYS A 55 -22.19 0.81 9.58
CA LYS A 55 -21.11 1.79 9.62
C LYS A 55 -20.73 2.15 11.07
N GLY A 56 -21.71 2.47 11.91
CA GLY A 56 -21.47 2.79 13.31
C GLY A 56 -20.92 1.61 14.13
N LYS A 57 -21.22 0.35 13.76
CA LYS A 57 -20.60 -0.81 14.38
C LYS A 57 -19.16 -1.02 13.92
N LEU A 58 -18.89 -0.89 12.61
CA LEU A 58 -17.58 -1.07 12.05
C LEU A 58 -16.60 0.02 12.49
N SER A 59 -17.05 1.28 12.63
CA SER A 59 -16.22 2.41 13.08
C SER A 59 -15.92 2.41 14.59
N ARG A 60 -16.50 1.50 15.36
CA ARG A 60 -16.30 1.49 16.80
C ARG A 60 -14.82 1.43 17.17
N GLN A 61 -14.34 2.35 17.98
CA GLN A 61 -12.96 2.55 18.40
C GLN A 61 -12.01 3.12 17.34
N VAL A 62 -12.42 3.24 16.08
CA VAL A 62 -11.58 3.76 15.01
C VAL A 62 -11.17 5.21 15.27
N ASP A 63 -12.13 6.07 15.59
CA ASP A 63 -11.87 7.50 15.84
C ASP A 63 -10.88 7.71 16.99
N ASN A 64 -11.11 7.03 18.11
CA ASN A 64 -10.22 7.11 19.26
C ASN A 64 -8.80 6.59 18.93
N TYR A 65 -8.72 5.56 18.12
CA TYR A 65 -7.43 5.00 17.69
C TYR A 65 -6.66 5.99 16.79
N ILE A 66 -7.34 6.63 15.85
CA ILE A 66 -6.76 7.67 14.99
C ILE A 66 -6.27 8.84 15.83
N GLU A 67 -7.13 9.39 16.70
CA GLU A 67 -6.79 10.52 17.57
C GLU A 67 -5.54 10.23 18.41
N THR A 68 -5.50 9.09 19.08
CA THR A 68 -4.37 8.72 19.95
C THR A 68 -3.06 8.67 19.18
N ASN A 69 -3.04 8.04 17.99
CA ASN A 69 -1.81 7.86 17.23
C ASN A 69 -1.35 9.17 16.56
N PHE A 70 -2.26 10.00 16.07
CA PHE A 70 -1.87 11.30 15.52
C PHE A 70 -1.40 12.28 16.61
N THR A 71 -1.97 12.21 17.82
CA THR A 71 -1.45 12.98 18.96
C THR A 71 -0.01 12.58 19.29
N MET A 72 0.30 11.28 19.25
CA MET A 72 1.70 10.81 19.44
C MET A 72 2.65 11.33 18.36
N LEU A 73 2.19 11.42 17.10
CA LEU A 73 3.00 11.99 16.00
C LEU A 73 3.20 13.51 16.16
N GLU A 74 2.20 14.23 16.67
CA GLU A 74 2.29 15.68 16.94
C GLU A 74 3.20 16.00 18.13
N GLU A 75 3.34 15.07 19.08
CA GLU A 75 4.20 15.21 20.28
C GLU A 75 5.63 14.71 20.04
N ASP A 76 5.93 14.12 18.89
CA ASP A 76 7.27 13.62 18.54
C ASP A 76 8.23 14.79 18.33
N GLU A 77 9.29 14.85 19.14
CA GLU A 77 10.29 15.92 19.09
C GLU A 77 11.04 15.96 17.76
N GLU A 78 11.20 14.80 17.09
CA GLU A 78 11.86 14.73 15.76
C GLU A 78 10.98 15.35 14.66
N LEU A 79 9.68 15.46 14.87
CA LEU A 79 8.70 16.00 13.92
C LEU A 79 8.17 17.40 14.30
N ALA A 80 8.75 18.04 15.31
CA ALA A 80 8.27 19.30 15.90
C ALA A 80 8.11 20.47 14.91
N GLY A 81 8.74 20.41 13.72
CA GLY A 81 8.61 21.41 12.64
C GLY A 81 7.51 21.11 11.63
N GLU A 82 6.84 19.96 11.68
CA GLU A 82 5.90 19.47 10.65
C GLU A 82 4.45 19.41 11.10
N ASN A 83 4.10 20.01 12.24
CA ASN A 83 2.75 19.89 12.85
C ASN A 83 1.60 20.28 11.90
N GLU A 84 1.75 21.28 11.03
CA GLU A 84 0.73 21.63 10.03
C GLU A 84 0.54 20.53 9.01
N LYS A 85 1.62 19.92 8.54
CA LYS A 85 1.54 18.79 7.58
C LYS A 85 0.94 17.53 8.22
N ILE A 86 1.29 17.26 9.50
CA ILE A 86 0.71 16.13 10.23
C ILE A 86 -0.80 16.31 10.38
N LYS A 87 -1.26 17.53 10.61
CA LYS A 87 -2.68 17.87 10.71
C LYS A 87 -3.42 17.71 9.39
N GLU A 88 -2.84 18.18 8.29
CA GLU A 88 -3.38 17.96 6.94
C GLU A 88 -3.46 16.46 6.61
N LEU A 89 -2.41 15.69 6.94
CA LEU A 89 -2.38 14.24 6.77
C LEU A 89 -3.45 13.53 7.61
N LYS A 90 -3.69 14.00 8.83
CA LYS A 90 -4.75 13.48 9.70
C LYS A 90 -6.12 13.66 9.07
N ASP A 91 -6.42 14.86 8.58
CA ASP A 91 -7.71 15.15 7.95
C ASP A 91 -7.91 14.30 6.69
N GLU A 92 -6.91 14.22 5.80
CA GLU A 92 -6.95 13.33 4.63
C GLU A 92 -7.14 11.86 5.03
N PHE A 93 -6.47 11.41 6.08
CA PHE A 93 -6.56 10.03 6.56
C PHE A 93 -7.95 9.71 7.14
N ILE A 94 -8.54 10.63 7.88
CA ILE A 94 -9.90 10.50 8.40
C ILE A 94 -10.89 10.38 7.26
N GLU A 95 -10.81 11.25 6.24
CA GLU A 95 -11.68 11.17 5.05
C GLU A 95 -11.54 9.83 4.32
N GLU A 96 -10.31 9.33 4.13
CA GLU A 96 -10.02 8.02 3.53
C GLU A 96 -10.71 6.88 4.31
N ILE A 97 -10.56 6.86 5.63
CA ILE A 97 -11.13 5.81 6.48
C ILE A 97 -12.66 5.86 6.48
N TYR A 98 -13.26 7.05 6.54
CA TYR A 98 -14.72 7.19 6.49
C TYR A 98 -15.31 6.79 5.14
N LEU A 99 -14.63 7.09 4.03
CA LEU A 99 -15.02 6.60 2.71
C LEU A 99 -14.96 5.06 2.64
N THR A 100 -13.88 4.49 3.17
CA THR A 100 -13.70 3.03 3.25
C THR A 100 -14.82 2.38 4.05
N LEU A 101 -15.14 2.91 5.23
CA LEU A 101 -16.22 2.43 6.09
C LEU A 101 -17.59 2.52 5.40
N GLN A 102 -17.85 3.60 4.68
CA GLN A 102 -19.09 3.79 3.94
C GLN A 102 -19.26 2.74 2.84
N ILE A 103 -18.23 2.57 2.00
CA ILE A 103 -18.25 1.58 0.90
C ILE A 103 -18.37 0.15 1.47
N LEU A 104 -17.59 -0.17 2.51
CA LEU A 104 -17.60 -1.47 3.15
C LEU A 104 -18.98 -1.78 3.74
N SER A 105 -19.62 -0.82 4.41
CA SER A 105 -20.94 -0.99 5.02
C SER A 105 -22.01 -1.33 3.99
N ILE A 106 -21.98 -0.69 2.82
CA ILE A 106 -22.87 -1.00 1.69
C ILE A 106 -22.61 -2.42 1.18
N LYS A 107 -21.34 -2.77 0.93
CA LYS A 107 -20.95 -4.11 0.44
C LYS A 107 -21.33 -5.22 1.44
N VAL A 108 -21.09 -4.99 2.73
CA VAL A 108 -21.47 -5.92 3.81
C VAL A 108 -22.98 -6.11 3.84
N LYS A 109 -23.77 -5.04 3.78
CA LYS A 109 -25.24 -5.14 3.73
C LYS A 109 -25.74 -5.93 2.52
N GLN A 110 -25.16 -5.68 1.35
CA GLN A 110 -25.50 -6.41 0.13
C GLN A 110 -25.16 -7.91 0.25
N ALA A 111 -23.96 -8.24 0.77
CA ALA A 111 -23.55 -9.62 0.99
C ALA A 111 -24.44 -10.33 2.01
N MET A 112 -24.76 -9.70 3.15
CA MET A 112 -25.66 -10.26 4.14
C MET A 112 -27.05 -10.57 3.56
N ASN A 113 -27.58 -9.67 2.73
CA ASN A 113 -28.86 -9.90 2.06
C ASN A 113 -28.80 -11.06 1.07
N SER A 114 -27.70 -11.19 0.33
CA SER A 114 -27.49 -12.24 -0.68
C SER A 114 -27.28 -13.62 -0.04
N TYR A 115 -26.45 -13.69 0.99
CA TYR A 115 -26.11 -14.95 1.68
C TYR A 115 -27.07 -15.28 2.84
N LYS A 116 -27.92 -14.33 3.27
CA LYS A 116 -28.83 -14.43 4.43
C LYS A 116 -28.12 -14.74 5.74
N LYS A 117 -26.89 -14.21 5.90
CA LYS A 117 -25.98 -14.44 7.01
C LYS A 117 -25.64 -13.14 7.74
N ASP A 118 -25.23 -13.25 9.01
CA ASP A 118 -24.71 -12.13 9.80
C ASP A 118 -23.26 -11.78 9.39
N GLY A 119 -22.78 -10.60 9.78
CA GLY A 119 -21.47 -10.10 9.44
C GLY A 119 -20.31 -11.03 9.80
N ASN A 120 -20.38 -11.68 10.97
CA ASN A 120 -19.35 -12.64 11.39
C ASN A 120 -19.21 -13.84 10.42
N GLU A 121 -20.33 -14.33 9.86
CA GLU A 121 -20.35 -15.51 8.97
C GLU A 121 -19.85 -15.19 7.55
N ILE A 122 -19.86 -13.92 7.17
CA ILE A 122 -19.38 -13.45 5.86
C ILE A 122 -18.06 -12.68 5.95
N SER A 123 -17.47 -12.61 7.14
CA SER A 123 -16.26 -11.83 7.41
C SER A 123 -15.10 -12.18 6.46
N GLU A 124 -14.89 -13.47 6.19
CA GLU A 124 -13.82 -13.95 5.30
C GLU A 124 -13.95 -13.48 3.84
N ILE A 125 -15.15 -13.06 3.41
CA ILE A 125 -15.35 -12.50 2.06
C ILE A 125 -14.67 -11.14 1.94
N PHE A 126 -14.65 -10.37 3.04
CA PHE A 126 -14.11 -9.01 3.08
C PHE A 126 -12.69 -8.96 3.65
N PHE A 127 -12.37 -9.92 4.50
CA PHE A 127 -11.11 -10.00 5.23
C PHE A 127 -10.53 -11.41 5.07
N PRO A 128 -9.97 -11.72 3.90
CA PRO A 128 -9.25 -12.97 3.69
C PRO A 128 -8.04 -13.03 4.63
N ASN A 129 -7.50 -14.23 4.87
CA ASN A 129 -6.27 -14.38 5.64
C ASN A 129 -5.14 -13.59 4.99
N CYS A 130 -4.45 -12.79 5.79
CA CYS A 130 -3.41 -11.89 5.30
C CYS A 130 -2.14 -11.99 6.14
N MET A 131 -1.00 -11.77 5.48
CA MET A 131 0.27 -11.44 6.12
C MET A 131 0.57 -9.98 5.78
N TYR A 132 1.00 -9.20 6.79
CA TYR A 132 1.31 -7.79 6.63
C TYR A 132 2.80 -7.54 6.88
N ASN A 133 3.36 -6.56 6.19
CA ASN A 133 4.75 -6.13 6.33
C ASN A 133 5.74 -7.32 6.30
N TYR A 134 5.49 -8.26 5.37
CA TYR A 134 6.22 -9.51 5.32
C TYR A 134 7.54 -9.33 4.58
N LEU A 135 8.65 -9.48 5.32
CA LEU A 135 10.00 -9.40 4.77
C LEU A 135 10.39 -10.71 4.09
N ILE A 136 10.71 -10.64 2.80
CA ILE A 136 11.27 -11.76 2.03
C ILE A 136 12.64 -11.38 1.49
N ARG A 137 13.54 -12.35 1.47
CA ARG A 137 14.87 -12.24 0.86
C ARG A 137 15.12 -13.44 -0.04
N ASP A 138 15.30 -13.17 -1.33
CA ASP A 138 15.72 -14.18 -2.30
C ASP A 138 17.18 -13.94 -2.69
N MET A 139 18.07 -14.81 -2.16
CA MET A 139 19.50 -14.72 -2.42
C MET A 139 19.86 -15.10 -3.87
N SER A 140 19.02 -15.88 -4.55
CA SER A 140 19.26 -16.28 -5.94
C SER A 140 19.00 -15.15 -6.93
N LEU A 141 18.06 -14.29 -6.61
CA LEU A 141 17.71 -13.09 -7.38
C LEU A 141 18.45 -11.83 -6.91
N ASP A 142 19.20 -11.91 -5.78
CA ASP A 142 19.76 -10.74 -5.10
C ASP A 142 18.69 -9.67 -4.85
N LEU A 143 17.52 -10.10 -4.39
CA LEU A 143 16.34 -9.28 -4.19
C LEU A 143 15.81 -9.44 -2.76
N ALA A 144 15.53 -8.33 -2.10
CA ALA A 144 14.85 -8.33 -0.81
C ALA A 144 13.80 -7.22 -0.78
N GLY A 145 12.72 -7.46 -0.05
CA GLY A 145 11.66 -6.46 0.09
C GLY A 145 10.69 -6.78 1.21
N ILE A 146 10.04 -5.74 1.70
CA ILE A 146 8.90 -5.87 2.60
C ILE A 146 7.64 -5.72 1.76
N ILE A 147 6.80 -6.75 1.74
CA ILE A 147 5.53 -6.73 1.04
C ILE A 147 4.47 -6.17 1.99
N ASP A 148 3.81 -5.08 1.60
CA ASP A 148 2.83 -4.40 2.44
C ASP A 148 1.75 -5.38 2.94
N LYS A 149 1.21 -6.21 2.02
CA LYS A 149 0.17 -7.18 2.34
C LYS A 149 0.21 -8.36 1.38
N ILE A 150 0.05 -9.58 1.89
CA ILE A 150 -0.14 -10.80 1.09
C ILE A 150 -1.49 -11.40 1.49
N GLU A 151 -2.46 -11.43 0.58
CA GLU A 151 -3.73 -12.13 0.80
C GLU A 151 -3.60 -13.60 0.40
N VAL A 152 -4.08 -14.50 1.27
CA VAL A 152 -4.07 -15.94 1.03
C VAL A 152 -5.51 -16.42 0.83
N VAL A 153 -5.84 -16.79 -0.40
CA VAL A 153 -7.19 -17.25 -0.76
C VAL A 153 -7.10 -18.63 -1.38
N LYS A 154 -7.66 -19.63 -0.72
CA LYS A 154 -7.69 -21.03 -1.18
C LYS A 154 -6.30 -21.57 -1.55
N GLY A 155 -5.29 -21.20 -0.78
CA GLY A 155 -3.91 -21.63 -0.99
C GLY A 155 -3.14 -20.86 -2.06
N ASN A 156 -3.74 -19.84 -2.69
CA ASN A 156 -3.06 -18.93 -3.60
C ASN A 156 -2.66 -17.65 -2.86
N TYR A 157 -1.48 -17.13 -3.18
CA TYR A 157 -0.90 -15.94 -2.59
C TYR A 157 -1.03 -14.76 -3.56
N PHE A 158 -1.55 -13.65 -3.06
CA PHE A 158 -1.77 -12.43 -3.85
C PHE A 158 -1.02 -11.28 -3.20
N PRO A 159 0.06 -10.77 -3.82
CA PRO A 159 0.71 -9.56 -3.37
C PRO A 159 -0.20 -8.35 -3.53
N ILE A 160 -0.18 -7.46 -2.54
CA ILE A 160 -0.92 -6.21 -2.55
C ILE A 160 0.02 -5.09 -2.13
N CYS A 161 0.19 -4.10 -3.00
CA CYS A 161 0.90 -2.87 -2.67
C CYS A 161 -0.10 -1.78 -2.27
N LEU A 162 0.13 -1.15 -1.12
CA LEU A 162 -0.72 -0.07 -0.59
C LEU A 162 -0.17 1.28 -1.05
N LYS A 163 -0.99 2.09 -1.72
CA LYS A 163 -0.61 3.38 -2.28
C LYS A 163 -1.45 4.53 -1.76
N SER A 164 -0.79 5.56 -1.25
CA SER A 164 -1.41 6.80 -0.77
C SER A 164 -1.58 7.86 -1.86
N ASN A 165 -0.98 7.68 -3.04
CA ASN A 165 -1.12 8.57 -4.18
C ASN A 165 -2.39 8.27 -4.99
N ASN A 166 -2.80 9.25 -5.80
CA ASN A 166 -3.91 9.04 -6.72
C ASN A 166 -3.49 8.10 -7.87
N PRO A 167 -4.38 7.20 -8.31
CA PRO A 167 -4.11 6.35 -9.47
C PRO A 167 -4.06 7.16 -10.77
N PRO A 168 -3.45 6.62 -11.84
CA PRO A 168 -3.64 7.16 -13.17
C PRO A 168 -5.09 6.97 -13.62
N MET A 169 -5.53 7.69 -14.67
CA MET A 169 -6.90 7.56 -15.20
C MET A 169 -7.24 6.11 -15.62
N LYS A 170 -6.25 5.37 -16.11
CA LYS A 170 -6.39 3.94 -16.49
C LYS A 170 -5.14 3.15 -16.08
N GLY A 171 -5.33 1.87 -15.73
CA GLY A 171 -4.25 0.99 -15.30
C GLY A 171 -3.63 1.42 -13.98
N VAL A 172 -2.35 1.17 -13.82
CA VAL A 172 -1.54 1.52 -12.65
C VAL A 172 -0.30 2.28 -13.11
N TRP A 173 0.42 2.93 -12.19
CA TRP A 173 1.67 3.61 -12.55
C TRP A 173 2.77 2.60 -12.90
N ASP A 174 3.65 2.96 -13.84
CA ASP A 174 4.78 2.09 -14.24
C ASP A 174 5.63 1.64 -13.05
N GLY A 175 5.83 2.52 -12.06
CA GLY A 175 6.54 2.19 -10.82
C GLY A 175 5.83 1.10 -10.01
N ASP A 176 4.50 1.20 -9.89
CA ASP A 176 3.69 0.21 -9.18
C ASP A 176 3.69 -1.15 -9.91
N LEU A 177 3.77 -1.15 -11.26
CA LEU A 177 3.94 -2.39 -12.04
C LEU A 177 5.25 -3.10 -11.70
N ILE A 178 6.33 -2.36 -11.59
CA ILE A 178 7.65 -2.94 -11.26
C ILE A 178 7.67 -3.45 -9.82
N GLU A 179 7.08 -2.71 -8.89
CA GLU A 179 7.02 -3.10 -7.48
C GLU A 179 6.19 -4.37 -7.29
N ILE A 180 5.00 -4.46 -7.89
CA ILE A 180 4.16 -5.65 -7.76
C ILE A 180 4.78 -6.88 -8.43
N ALA A 181 5.56 -6.70 -9.52
CA ALA A 181 6.32 -7.77 -10.14
C ALA A 181 7.44 -8.28 -9.22
N ALA A 182 8.16 -7.38 -8.53
CA ALA A 182 9.14 -7.75 -7.52
C ALA A 182 8.50 -8.54 -6.38
N CYS A 183 7.37 -8.07 -5.85
CA CYS A 183 6.61 -8.76 -4.79
C CYS A 183 6.17 -10.16 -5.24
N ALA A 184 5.71 -10.31 -6.49
CA ALA A 184 5.30 -11.59 -7.03
C ALA A 184 6.48 -12.58 -7.10
N LEU A 185 7.63 -12.15 -7.59
CA LEU A 185 8.84 -12.99 -7.67
C LEU A 185 9.32 -13.42 -6.29
N LEU A 186 9.32 -12.50 -5.31
CA LEU A 186 9.68 -12.83 -3.93
C LEU A 186 8.72 -13.87 -3.33
N ILE A 187 7.41 -13.73 -3.53
CA ILE A 187 6.40 -14.70 -3.08
C ILE A 187 6.58 -16.06 -3.75
N GLU A 188 6.86 -16.08 -5.07
CA GLU A 188 7.10 -17.33 -5.80
C GLU A 188 8.29 -18.09 -5.22
N GLY A 189 9.38 -17.39 -4.90
CA GLY A 189 10.56 -17.99 -4.29
C GLY A 189 10.33 -18.49 -2.85
N GLU A 190 9.66 -17.69 -2.01
CA GLU A 190 9.43 -18.00 -0.59
C GLU A 190 8.46 -19.16 -0.38
N PHE A 191 7.37 -19.20 -1.16
CA PHE A 191 6.27 -20.15 -0.94
C PHE A 191 6.20 -21.27 -1.98
N ASP A 192 7.20 -21.39 -2.87
CA ASP A 192 7.24 -22.37 -3.98
C ASP A 192 5.90 -22.44 -4.74
N THR A 193 5.44 -21.29 -5.17
CA THR A 193 4.13 -21.10 -5.81
C THR A 193 4.22 -20.27 -7.08
N LYS A 194 3.10 -20.12 -7.80
CA LYS A 194 2.98 -19.19 -8.93
C LYS A 194 2.03 -18.06 -8.62
N VAL A 195 2.47 -16.83 -8.87
CA VAL A 195 1.69 -15.61 -8.69
C VAL A 195 1.33 -15.05 -10.06
N LEU A 196 0.07 -15.23 -10.47
CA LEU A 196 -0.41 -14.78 -11.78
C LEU A 196 -1.06 -13.38 -11.74
N VAL A 197 -1.45 -12.94 -10.55
CA VAL A 197 -2.13 -11.65 -10.35
C VAL A 197 -1.65 -11.04 -9.05
N GLY A 198 -1.36 -9.74 -9.07
CA GLY A 198 -1.18 -8.91 -7.89
C GLY A 198 -2.18 -7.75 -7.89
N PHE A 199 -2.22 -7.00 -6.81
CA PHE A 199 -3.16 -5.88 -6.68
C PHE A 199 -2.44 -4.64 -6.17
N ILE A 200 -2.90 -3.48 -6.66
CA ILE A 200 -2.54 -2.18 -6.13
C ILE A 200 -3.77 -1.57 -5.48
N ASP A 201 -3.71 -1.31 -4.19
CA ASP A 201 -4.77 -0.66 -3.43
C ASP A 201 -4.46 0.84 -3.32
N TYR A 202 -5.21 1.67 -4.04
CA TYR A 202 -5.16 3.12 -3.96
C TYR A 202 -6.07 3.59 -2.83
N MET A 203 -5.46 3.85 -1.67
CA MET A 203 -6.17 4.03 -0.40
C MET A 203 -7.04 5.28 -0.39
N LYS A 204 -6.57 6.41 -0.92
CA LYS A 204 -7.34 7.68 -0.93
C LYS A 204 -8.73 7.59 -1.57
N ILE A 205 -8.91 6.69 -2.53
CA ILE A 205 -10.18 6.52 -3.25
C ILE A 205 -10.80 5.13 -3.03
N ASN A 206 -10.19 4.32 -2.16
CA ASN A 206 -10.59 2.95 -1.87
C ASN A 206 -10.81 2.11 -3.14
N GLU A 207 -9.86 2.19 -4.09
CA GLU A 207 -9.92 1.47 -5.36
C GLU A 207 -8.80 0.44 -5.44
N ARG A 208 -9.17 -0.81 -5.75
CA ARG A 208 -8.22 -1.91 -6.01
C ARG A 208 -8.11 -2.12 -7.51
N ARG A 209 -6.88 -2.15 -8.01
CA ARG A 209 -6.57 -2.49 -9.41
C ARG A 209 -5.75 -3.76 -9.50
N ALA A 210 -6.24 -4.70 -10.31
CA ALA A 210 -5.56 -5.94 -10.59
C ALA A 210 -4.46 -5.73 -11.63
N VAL A 211 -3.33 -6.40 -11.43
CA VAL A 211 -2.20 -6.44 -12.36
C VAL A 211 -1.91 -7.89 -12.71
N ALA A 212 -1.95 -8.24 -13.98
CA ALA A 212 -1.50 -9.54 -14.45
C ALA A 212 0.04 -9.61 -14.38
N ILE A 213 0.54 -10.67 -13.76
CA ILE A 213 1.98 -10.95 -13.67
C ILE A 213 2.35 -11.85 -14.85
N ASP A 214 2.51 -11.24 -16.00
CA ASP A 214 2.87 -11.93 -17.22
C ASP A 214 4.38 -11.86 -17.55
N MET A 215 4.79 -12.59 -18.56
CA MET A 215 6.20 -12.66 -18.97
C MET A 215 6.76 -11.32 -19.45
N ASP A 216 5.93 -10.43 -19.98
CA ASP A 216 6.41 -9.14 -20.48
C ASP A 216 6.62 -8.15 -19.33
N LEU A 217 5.79 -8.22 -18.29
CA LEU A 217 6.01 -7.49 -17.05
C LEU A 217 7.29 -8.00 -16.35
N ILE A 218 7.47 -9.30 -16.24
CA ILE A 218 8.67 -9.90 -15.62
C ILE A 218 9.94 -9.49 -16.38
N LYS A 219 9.94 -9.54 -17.73
CA LYS A 219 11.08 -9.04 -18.53
C LYS A 219 11.35 -7.55 -18.29
N THR A 220 10.28 -6.75 -18.15
CA THR A 220 10.39 -5.32 -17.86
C THR A 220 11.00 -5.09 -16.49
N PHE A 221 10.56 -5.84 -15.48
CA PHE A 221 11.14 -5.83 -14.14
C PHE A 221 12.65 -6.12 -14.19
N PHE A 222 13.09 -7.23 -14.81
CA PHE A 222 14.51 -7.57 -14.86
C PHE A 222 15.35 -6.54 -15.63
N ARG A 223 14.79 -5.90 -16.64
CA ARG A 223 15.47 -4.80 -17.34
C ARG A 223 15.72 -3.62 -16.39
N VAL A 224 14.70 -3.21 -15.61
CA VAL A 224 14.83 -2.12 -14.64
C VAL A 224 15.78 -2.52 -13.51
N PHE A 225 15.64 -3.73 -12.99
CA PHE A 225 16.47 -4.28 -11.93
C PHE A 225 17.97 -4.29 -12.33
N ASN A 226 18.27 -4.73 -13.54
CA ASN A 226 19.65 -4.72 -14.07
C ASN A 226 20.21 -3.29 -14.20
N GLU A 227 19.38 -2.31 -14.60
CA GLU A 227 19.82 -0.91 -14.63
C GLU A 227 20.08 -0.34 -13.22
N ILE A 228 19.25 -0.70 -12.23
CA ILE A 228 19.50 -0.35 -10.83
C ILE A 228 20.82 -0.94 -10.36
N ASN A 229 21.07 -2.22 -10.60
CA ASN A 229 22.32 -2.88 -10.20
C ASN A 229 23.58 -2.26 -10.82
N LYS A 230 23.49 -1.74 -12.05
CA LYS A 230 24.59 -0.97 -12.66
C LYS A 230 24.85 0.34 -11.93
N ILE A 231 23.77 1.07 -11.59
CA ILE A 231 23.88 2.31 -10.81
C ILE A 231 24.48 2.02 -9.44
N GLU A 232 24.10 0.91 -8.82
CA GLU A 232 24.66 0.47 -7.54
C GLU A 232 26.15 0.17 -7.58
N LYS A 233 26.65 -0.30 -8.74
CA LYS A 233 28.06 -0.51 -8.99
C LYS A 233 28.80 0.77 -9.40
N GLY A 234 28.14 1.94 -9.37
CA GLY A 234 28.71 3.24 -9.66
C GLY A 234 28.66 3.65 -11.13
N GLU A 235 27.96 2.90 -11.98
CA GLU A 235 27.79 3.29 -13.39
C GLU A 235 26.84 4.48 -13.50
N ILE A 236 27.27 5.56 -14.15
CA ILE A 236 26.45 6.73 -14.42
C ILE A 236 25.43 6.39 -15.52
N PRO A 237 24.10 6.46 -15.22
CA PRO A 237 23.10 6.09 -16.20
C PRO A 237 23.01 7.12 -17.34
N LYS A 238 22.93 6.64 -18.58
CA LYS A 238 22.67 7.49 -19.74
C LYS A 238 21.18 7.81 -19.82
N VAL A 239 20.80 9.04 -19.52
CA VAL A 239 19.39 9.49 -19.47
C VAL A 239 19.13 10.49 -20.60
N LYS A 240 18.04 10.31 -21.35
CA LYS A 240 17.51 11.39 -22.18
C LYS A 240 16.81 12.39 -21.27
N THR A 241 17.31 13.62 -21.21
CA THR A 241 16.69 14.71 -20.45
C THR A 241 15.26 14.94 -20.95
N HIS A 242 14.33 14.97 -20.03
CA HIS A 242 12.92 15.26 -20.32
C HIS A 242 12.57 16.61 -19.69
N LEU A 243 12.45 17.67 -20.51
CA LEU A 243 12.29 19.06 -20.08
C LEU A 243 11.32 19.21 -18.90
N LYS A 244 10.10 18.72 -19.01
CA LYS A 244 9.08 18.82 -17.94
C LYS A 244 9.42 18.10 -16.62
N LYS A 245 10.26 17.07 -16.66
CA LYS A 245 10.67 16.33 -15.46
C LYS A 245 11.87 16.96 -14.79
N CYS A 246 12.77 17.50 -15.60
CA CYS A 246 13.97 18.18 -15.09
C CYS A 246 13.63 19.57 -14.55
N GLU A 247 12.54 20.21 -15.01
CA GLU A 247 12.10 21.52 -14.50
C GLU A 247 11.78 21.51 -13.00
N ASN A 248 11.22 20.40 -12.50
CA ASN A 248 10.84 20.23 -11.09
C ASN A 248 11.75 19.24 -10.35
N CYS A 249 12.97 19.04 -10.83
CA CYS A 249 13.91 18.10 -10.22
C CYS A 249 14.73 18.81 -9.14
N GLU A 250 14.76 18.26 -7.95
CA GLU A 250 15.57 18.76 -6.82
C GLU A 250 17.08 18.73 -7.08
N TYR A 251 17.55 17.92 -8.05
CA TYR A 251 18.95 17.82 -8.48
C TYR A 251 19.25 18.63 -9.75
N ARG A 252 18.43 19.61 -10.08
CA ARG A 252 18.68 20.51 -11.19
C ARG A 252 19.48 21.72 -10.69
N GLU A 253 20.74 21.79 -11.04
CA GLU A 253 21.52 23.02 -11.05
C GLU A 253 21.33 23.78 -12.36
#